data_f4781f1cdf8caf0dd1a223664cfe833c
#
_entry.id   f4781f1cdf8caf0dd1a223664cfe833c
#
_cell.length_a   1.000
_cell.length_b   1.000
_cell.length_c   1.000
_cell.angle_alpha   90.00
_cell.angle_beta   90.00
_cell.angle_gamma   90.00
#
_symmetry.space_group_name_H-M   'P 1'
#
loop_
_entity.id
_entity.type
_entity.pdbx_description
1 polymer ?
#
loop_
_entity_poly.entity_id
_entity_poly.type
_entity_poly.pdbx_seq_one_letter_code
_entity_poly.pdbx_strand_id
1 'polypeptide(L)'
;MTTFLLTIFFLAVSICSGIAMDTPAASTQSQKIELGKGSATYSFSVYANRSMNSDMKRVKRVVFIQHGLQRNGQDYFNEGMKLMMARGLTNDKTLLIAPDFLATPDVEIAEMQGLPFWKVMGWPSGDVSINAPYVSSFKVFDDLLSFVANRSRFPALAHIVVVGHSDGGAFVQRYAALNKIHKRILSSGIDLRYVVANSPSYLYFTHERPNGHTFTYFSAAGCHSYNEYRYGIDKIIPYAGKHTGQQLFMRYADRDVTYLLGSDDKDPNHRLLDKSCSAEAQGGNRLKRGLAYIRYEHHLADNQIKLKHRGYEVIGVGHSYEEMLASKCAISLIFGVPEEKDHSGAVCKKISF
;
A
#
# COMPACT_ATOMS: atom_id res chain seq x y z
N MET A 1 71.37 -28.18 50.17
CA MET A 1 70.13 -28.86 49.83
C MET A 1 69.08 -27.77 49.67
N THR A 2 68.78 -27.35 48.45
CA THR A 2 67.94 -26.22 48.17
C THR A 2 66.74 -26.77 47.40
N THR A 3 65.56 -26.73 48.06
CA THR A 3 64.31 -27.28 47.52
C THR A 3 63.58 -26.19 46.70
N PHE A 4 63.38 -26.41 45.38
CA PHE A 4 62.61 -25.55 44.51
C PHE A 4 61.11 -25.94 44.58
N LEU A 5 60.23 -25.00 44.98
CA LEU A 5 58.81 -25.14 44.87
C LEU A 5 58.35 -24.64 43.48
N LEU A 6 57.70 -25.52 42.71
CA LEU A 6 57.13 -25.22 41.41
C LEU A 6 55.68 -24.85 41.63
N THR A 7 55.35 -23.58 41.42
CA THR A 7 53.93 -23.09 41.48
C THR A 7 53.30 -23.20 40.10
N ILE A 8 52.29 -24.06 39.93
CA ILE A 8 51.51 -24.21 38.68
C ILE A 8 50.38 -23.23 38.74
N PHE A 9 50.39 -22.28 37.80
CA PHE A 9 49.26 -21.36 37.55
C PHE A 9 48.25 -22.03 36.58
N PHE A 10 47.05 -22.32 37.04
CA PHE A 10 45.94 -22.71 36.16
C PHE A 10 45.30 -21.47 35.56
N LEU A 11 45.46 -21.30 34.23
CA LEU A 11 44.75 -20.26 33.48
C LEU A 11 43.39 -20.82 33.09
N ALA A 12 42.35 -20.33 33.72
CA ALA A 12 40.95 -20.65 33.33
C ALA A 12 40.59 -19.84 32.11
N VAL A 13 40.54 -20.46 30.93
CA VAL A 13 40.02 -19.87 29.70
C VAL A 13 38.50 -19.98 29.73
N SER A 14 37.82 -18.86 29.96
CA SER A 14 36.37 -18.76 29.90
C SER A 14 35.95 -18.68 28.42
N ILE A 15 35.46 -19.78 27.88
CA ILE A 15 34.90 -19.80 26.51
C ILE A 15 33.48 -19.19 26.59
N CYS A 16 33.40 -17.93 26.24
CA CYS A 16 32.09 -17.27 26.03
C CYS A 16 31.52 -17.75 24.68
N SER A 17 30.65 -18.76 24.72
CA SER A 17 29.89 -19.21 23.54
C SER A 17 28.86 -18.13 23.17
N GLY A 18 29.26 -17.24 22.29
CA GLY A 18 28.36 -16.31 21.65
C GLY A 18 27.38 -17.12 20.78
N ILE A 19 26.11 -17.19 21.19
CA ILE A 19 25.01 -17.65 20.33
C ILE A 19 24.87 -16.57 19.26
N ALA A 20 25.47 -16.78 18.09
CA ALA A 20 25.16 -16.01 16.90
C ALA A 20 23.69 -16.29 16.59
N MET A 21 22.81 -15.32 16.87
CA MET A 21 21.48 -15.31 16.31
C MET A 21 21.63 -15.09 14.81
N ASP A 22 21.48 -16.16 14.05
CA ASP A 22 21.27 -16.08 12.60
C ASP A 22 20.03 -15.23 12.35
N THR A 23 20.22 -13.94 12.09
CA THR A 23 19.21 -13.11 11.44
C THR A 23 19.18 -13.58 9.99
N PRO A 24 18.09 -14.22 9.53
CA PRO A 24 17.98 -14.57 8.13
C PRO A 24 18.15 -13.29 7.30
N ALA A 25 19.15 -13.26 6.43
CA ALA A 25 19.30 -12.18 5.47
C ALA A 25 17.96 -11.98 4.76
N ALA A 26 17.45 -10.74 4.73
CA ALA A 26 16.25 -10.43 3.98
C ALA A 26 16.48 -10.88 2.54
N SER A 27 15.62 -11.73 2.01
CA SER A 27 15.72 -12.20 0.64
C SER A 27 15.59 -10.99 -0.28
N THR A 28 16.64 -10.64 -1.00
CA THR A 28 16.61 -9.59 -2.03
C THR A 28 15.94 -10.05 -3.32
N GLN A 29 15.53 -11.31 -3.37
CA GLN A 29 14.85 -11.92 -4.52
C GLN A 29 13.35 -12.03 -4.27
N SER A 30 12.58 -11.88 -5.33
CA SER A 30 11.14 -12.13 -5.29
C SER A 30 10.85 -13.59 -4.93
N GLN A 31 9.74 -13.79 -4.20
CA GLN A 31 9.24 -15.11 -3.83
C GLN A 31 7.93 -15.37 -4.55
N LYS A 32 7.75 -16.58 -5.06
CA LYS A 32 6.43 -17.02 -5.55
C LYS A 32 5.60 -17.56 -4.41
N ILE A 33 4.35 -17.17 -4.38
CA ILE A 33 3.35 -17.70 -3.45
C ILE A 33 2.14 -18.19 -4.23
N GLU A 34 1.55 -19.29 -3.76
CA GLU A 34 0.31 -19.81 -4.33
C GLU A 34 -0.89 -19.11 -3.68
N LEU A 35 -1.73 -18.52 -4.51
CA LEU A 35 -2.94 -17.80 -4.13
C LEU A 35 -4.16 -18.43 -4.81
N GLY A 36 -5.36 -18.04 -4.34
CA GLY A 36 -6.60 -18.62 -4.86
C GLY A 36 -6.98 -19.93 -4.16
N LYS A 37 -7.94 -20.66 -4.72
CA LYS A 37 -8.42 -21.95 -4.21
C LYS A 37 -8.87 -22.86 -5.34
N GLY A 38 -8.61 -24.17 -5.19
CA GLY A 38 -9.04 -25.20 -6.15
C GLY A 38 -8.55 -24.92 -7.57
N SER A 39 -9.41 -25.01 -8.56
CA SER A 39 -9.07 -24.74 -9.98
C SER A 39 -8.73 -23.28 -10.29
N ALA A 40 -8.97 -22.35 -9.36
CA ALA A 40 -8.62 -20.94 -9.48
C ALA A 40 -7.31 -20.59 -8.72
N THR A 41 -6.45 -21.57 -8.44
CA THR A 41 -5.12 -21.37 -7.88
C THR A 41 -4.18 -20.77 -8.94
N TYR A 42 -3.32 -19.86 -8.52
CA TYR A 42 -2.32 -19.21 -9.36
C TYR A 42 -1.10 -18.79 -8.53
N SER A 43 0.07 -18.75 -9.15
CA SER A 43 1.29 -18.22 -8.54
C SER A 43 1.31 -16.69 -8.64
N PHE A 44 1.84 -16.04 -7.62
CA PHE A 44 2.05 -14.59 -7.63
C PHE A 44 3.41 -14.23 -7.02
N SER A 45 4.06 -13.18 -7.55
CA SER A 45 5.37 -12.71 -7.09
C SER A 45 5.24 -11.65 -6.00
N VAL A 46 6.03 -11.80 -4.94
CA VAL A 46 6.16 -10.79 -3.85
C VAL A 46 7.61 -10.66 -3.40
N TYR A 47 8.01 -9.47 -2.99
CA TYR A 47 9.20 -9.28 -2.17
C TYR A 47 8.75 -9.31 -0.70
N ALA A 48 9.44 -10.06 0.15
CA ALA A 48 9.11 -10.16 1.56
C ALA A 48 10.36 -10.32 2.43
N ASN A 49 10.35 -9.73 3.63
CA ASN A 49 11.47 -9.77 4.56
C ASN A 49 11.62 -11.12 5.29
N ARG A 50 10.74 -12.06 5.00
CA ARG A 50 10.80 -13.46 5.47
C ARG A 50 10.33 -14.39 4.37
N SER A 51 10.78 -15.65 4.43
CA SER A 51 10.18 -16.68 3.58
C SER A 51 8.68 -16.77 3.87
N MET A 52 7.86 -16.66 2.82
CA MET A 52 6.40 -16.75 2.95
C MET A 52 5.93 -18.11 3.47
N ASN A 53 6.80 -19.13 3.47
CA ASN A 53 6.54 -20.46 4.03
C ASN A 53 7.08 -20.66 5.47
N SER A 54 7.73 -19.64 6.05
CA SER A 54 8.28 -19.71 7.40
C SER A 54 7.21 -19.62 8.50
N ASP A 55 7.62 -19.85 9.76
CA ASP A 55 6.74 -19.66 10.93
C ASP A 55 6.39 -18.18 11.12
N MET A 56 5.10 -17.87 11.13
CA MET A 56 4.55 -16.52 11.26
C MET A 56 3.86 -16.26 12.61
N LYS A 57 4.01 -17.18 13.59
CA LYS A 57 3.28 -17.12 14.86
C LYS A 57 3.52 -15.85 15.68
N ARG A 58 4.70 -15.22 15.54
CA ARG A 58 5.08 -14.02 16.29
C ARG A 58 4.77 -12.71 15.54
N VAL A 59 4.36 -12.78 14.27
CA VAL A 59 4.05 -11.60 13.45
C VAL A 59 2.82 -10.90 14.01
N LYS A 60 3.00 -9.64 14.43
CA LYS A 60 1.95 -8.78 14.98
C LYS A 60 1.43 -7.75 13.97
N ARG A 61 2.26 -7.42 12.98
CA ARG A 61 1.98 -6.44 11.93
C ARG A 61 2.36 -6.98 10.57
N VAL A 62 1.50 -6.76 9.59
CA VAL A 62 1.81 -6.94 8.17
C VAL A 62 1.70 -5.59 7.48
N VAL A 63 2.70 -5.24 6.69
CA VAL A 63 2.73 -4.03 5.87
C VAL A 63 2.83 -4.45 4.41
N PHE A 64 1.83 -4.09 3.61
CA PHE A 64 1.90 -4.18 2.16
C PHE A 64 2.30 -2.83 1.60
N ILE A 65 3.42 -2.77 0.85
CA ILE A 65 3.86 -1.57 0.14
C ILE A 65 3.69 -1.78 -1.36
N GLN A 66 2.74 -1.05 -1.96
CA GLN A 66 2.43 -1.16 -3.37
C GLN A 66 3.24 -0.14 -4.19
N HIS A 67 3.99 -0.64 -5.17
CA HIS A 67 4.79 0.16 -6.11
C HIS A 67 3.93 1.07 -7.00
N GLY A 68 4.58 2.04 -7.63
CA GLY A 68 3.98 2.92 -8.63
C GLY A 68 3.97 2.33 -10.06
N LEU A 69 3.74 3.19 -11.05
CA LEU A 69 3.62 2.81 -12.46
C LEU A 69 4.86 2.13 -13.03
N GLN A 70 6.02 2.39 -12.47
CA GLN A 70 7.30 1.81 -12.93
C GLN A 70 7.45 0.33 -12.61
N ARG A 71 6.57 -0.24 -11.78
CA ARG A 71 6.55 -1.66 -11.40
C ARG A 71 7.85 -2.12 -10.74
N ASN A 72 8.48 -1.23 -9.99
CA ASN A 72 9.73 -1.43 -9.27
C ASN A 72 9.47 -1.89 -7.82
N GLY A 73 8.77 -3.01 -7.66
CA GLY A 73 8.39 -3.55 -6.35
C GLY A 73 9.57 -3.76 -5.42
N GLN A 74 10.73 -4.16 -5.96
CA GLN A 74 11.96 -4.34 -5.18
C GLN A 74 12.45 -3.04 -4.53
N ASP A 75 12.38 -1.90 -5.23
CA ASP A 75 12.83 -0.62 -4.69
C ASP A 75 11.95 -0.18 -3.52
N TYR A 76 10.63 -0.33 -3.67
CA TYR A 76 9.67 -0.06 -2.58
C TYR A 76 9.89 -0.99 -1.38
N PHE A 77 10.18 -2.25 -1.63
CA PHE A 77 10.54 -3.21 -0.59
C PHE A 77 11.81 -2.78 0.14
N ASN A 78 12.87 -2.44 -0.59
CA ASN A 78 14.16 -2.04 -0.03
C ASN A 78 14.03 -0.77 0.83
N GLU A 79 13.26 0.23 0.37
CA GLU A 79 12.99 1.43 1.16
C GLU A 79 12.19 1.09 2.42
N GLY A 80 11.15 0.27 2.31
CA GLY A 80 10.40 -0.19 3.48
C GLY A 80 11.25 -0.94 4.49
N MET A 81 12.19 -1.77 4.04
CA MET A 81 13.16 -2.46 4.90
C MET A 81 14.09 -1.49 5.61
N LYS A 82 14.67 -0.53 4.88
CA LYS A 82 15.50 0.53 5.43
C LYS A 82 14.79 1.29 6.55
N LEU A 83 13.56 1.72 6.30
CA LEU A 83 12.73 2.44 7.27
C LEU A 83 12.39 1.58 8.50
N MET A 84 12.04 0.31 8.29
CA MET A 84 11.74 -0.64 9.35
C MET A 84 12.96 -0.87 10.26
N MET A 85 14.14 -1.10 9.67
CA MET A 85 15.39 -1.31 10.40
C MET A 85 15.82 -0.05 11.18
N ALA A 86 15.70 1.13 10.56
CA ALA A 86 16.03 2.42 11.21
C ALA A 86 15.16 2.70 12.44
N ARG A 87 14.03 2.00 12.59
CA ARG A 87 13.11 2.11 13.75
C ARG A 87 13.25 0.92 14.73
N GLY A 88 14.25 0.10 14.59
CA GLY A 88 14.47 -1.07 15.47
C GLY A 88 13.37 -2.12 15.39
N LEU A 89 12.57 -2.12 14.33
CA LEU A 89 11.54 -3.13 14.12
C LEU A 89 12.17 -4.43 13.64
N THR A 90 11.68 -5.54 14.16
CA THR A 90 12.26 -6.86 13.91
C THR A 90 11.43 -7.68 12.93
N ASN A 91 12.10 -8.48 12.11
CA ASN A 91 11.48 -9.36 11.11
C ASN A 91 10.55 -10.41 11.72
N ASP A 92 10.70 -10.75 13.01
CA ASP A 92 9.83 -11.72 13.67
C ASP A 92 8.46 -11.14 14.09
N LYS A 93 8.37 -9.81 14.26
CA LYS A 93 7.13 -9.11 14.66
C LYS A 93 6.46 -8.36 13.51
N THR A 94 7.23 -7.95 12.51
CA THR A 94 6.73 -7.18 11.35
C THR A 94 7.06 -7.91 10.05
N LEU A 95 6.03 -8.29 9.31
CA LEU A 95 6.16 -8.82 7.96
C LEU A 95 5.92 -7.70 6.95
N LEU A 96 6.94 -7.37 6.18
CA LEU A 96 6.87 -6.44 5.07
C LEU A 96 6.73 -7.22 3.77
N ILE A 97 5.74 -6.85 2.95
CA ILE A 97 5.45 -7.46 1.65
C ILE A 97 5.31 -6.35 0.61
N ALA A 98 6.05 -6.43 -0.47
CA ALA A 98 5.80 -5.63 -1.67
C ALA A 98 5.28 -6.55 -2.79
N PRO A 99 3.98 -6.49 -3.11
CA PRO A 99 3.40 -7.21 -4.22
C PRO A 99 3.99 -6.73 -5.54
N ASP A 100 4.29 -7.66 -6.46
CA ASP A 100 4.98 -7.38 -7.71
C ASP A 100 4.03 -7.57 -8.90
N PHE A 101 3.30 -6.54 -9.28
CA PHE A 101 2.37 -6.56 -10.40
C PHE A 101 3.12 -6.36 -11.72
N LEU A 102 3.28 -7.43 -12.48
CA LEU A 102 3.85 -7.38 -13.82
C LEU A 102 2.83 -6.84 -14.84
N ALA A 103 3.30 -6.17 -15.87
CA ALA A 103 2.46 -5.63 -16.92
C ALA A 103 3.02 -5.95 -18.32
N THR A 104 2.34 -5.51 -19.38
CA THR A 104 2.74 -5.79 -20.77
C THR A 104 4.21 -5.58 -21.10
N PRO A 105 4.95 -4.61 -20.52
CA PRO A 105 6.41 -4.53 -20.75
C PRO A 105 7.21 -5.66 -20.11
N ASP A 106 6.63 -6.40 -19.17
CA ASP A 106 7.29 -7.47 -18.40
C ASP A 106 6.84 -8.88 -18.86
N VAL A 107 6.23 -8.98 -20.05
CA VAL A 107 5.57 -10.22 -20.53
C VAL A 107 6.50 -11.40 -20.55
N GLU A 108 7.75 -11.23 -21.01
CA GLU A 108 8.74 -12.31 -21.07
C GLU A 108 9.03 -12.90 -19.69
N ILE A 109 9.18 -12.04 -18.69
CA ILE A 109 9.40 -12.46 -17.28
C ILE A 109 8.15 -13.17 -16.77
N ALA A 110 6.97 -12.63 -17.05
CA ALA A 110 5.70 -13.20 -16.60
C ALA A 110 5.47 -14.60 -17.18
N GLU A 111 5.67 -14.77 -18.48
CA GLU A 111 5.50 -16.06 -19.18
C GLU A 111 6.53 -17.09 -18.72
N MET A 112 7.82 -16.72 -18.68
CA MET A 112 8.88 -17.60 -18.21
C MET A 112 8.64 -18.09 -16.77
N GLN A 113 8.03 -17.25 -15.94
CA GLN A 113 7.77 -17.58 -14.54
C GLN A 113 6.37 -18.15 -14.29
N GLY A 114 5.47 -18.17 -15.28
CA GLY A 114 4.09 -18.61 -15.11
C GLY A 114 3.27 -17.69 -14.20
N LEU A 115 3.51 -16.38 -14.27
CA LEU A 115 2.87 -15.37 -13.44
C LEU A 115 1.77 -14.63 -14.22
N PRO A 116 0.70 -14.16 -13.56
CA PRO A 116 -0.27 -13.28 -14.18
C PRO A 116 0.34 -11.91 -14.47
N PHE A 117 -0.04 -11.30 -15.60
CA PHE A 117 0.33 -9.93 -15.93
C PHE A 117 -0.84 -9.15 -16.51
N TRP A 118 -0.75 -7.84 -16.47
CA TRP A 118 -1.84 -6.92 -16.81
C TRP A 118 -1.43 -5.93 -17.92
N LYS A 119 -2.41 -5.20 -18.44
CA LYS A 119 -2.11 -3.93 -19.13
C LYS A 119 -1.49 -2.96 -18.12
N VAL A 120 -0.60 -2.06 -18.58
CA VAL A 120 0.11 -1.09 -17.72
C VAL A 120 -0.86 -0.35 -16.79
N MET A 121 -1.97 0.17 -17.32
CA MET A 121 -2.99 0.88 -16.53
C MET A 121 -4.11 -0.03 -16.01
N GLY A 122 -4.01 -1.33 -16.24
CA GLY A 122 -5.00 -2.31 -15.79
C GLY A 122 -4.79 -2.74 -14.35
N TRP A 123 -3.53 -3.02 -13.96
CA TRP A 123 -3.25 -3.46 -12.59
C TRP A 123 -3.64 -2.38 -11.53
N PRO A 124 -3.42 -1.04 -11.74
CA PRO A 124 -3.84 -0.06 -10.74
C PRO A 124 -5.36 0.13 -10.67
N SER A 125 -6.07 -0.48 -11.59
CA SER A 125 -7.51 -0.29 -11.77
C SER A 125 -8.36 -1.51 -11.40
N GLY A 126 -7.75 -2.62 -10.97
CA GLY A 126 -8.49 -3.84 -10.62
C GLY A 126 -8.91 -4.68 -11.83
N ASP A 127 -8.35 -4.42 -13.00
CA ASP A 127 -8.65 -5.20 -14.22
C ASP A 127 -8.23 -6.66 -14.05
N VAL A 128 -8.79 -7.52 -14.89
CA VAL A 128 -8.36 -8.92 -15.00
C VAL A 128 -7.02 -9.00 -15.73
N SER A 129 -6.22 -10.00 -15.38
CA SER A 129 -4.93 -10.24 -16.03
C SER A 129 -5.13 -10.72 -17.48
N ILE A 130 -4.12 -10.52 -18.31
CA ILE A 130 -4.18 -10.85 -19.74
C ILE A 130 -4.15 -12.36 -19.94
N ASN A 131 -3.28 -13.07 -19.21
CA ASN A 131 -3.05 -14.51 -19.38
C ASN A 131 -3.84 -15.38 -18.37
N ALA A 132 -4.45 -14.79 -17.36
CA ALA A 132 -5.31 -15.49 -16.40
C ALA A 132 -6.59 -14.64 -16.13
N PRO A 133 -7.59 -14.66 -17.02
CA PRO A 133 -8.73 -13.72 -17.01
C PRO A 133 -9.65 -13.86 -15.79
N TYR A 134 -9.49 -14.89 -14.97
CA TYR A 134 -10.17 -15.04 -13.67
C TYR A 134 -9.44 -14.34 -12.51
N VAL A 135 -8.25 -13.77 -12.74
CA VAL A 135 -7.42 -13.09 -11.74
C VAL A 135 -7.43 -11.59 -11.98
N SER A 136 -8.24 -10.84 -11.28
CA SER A 136 -8.10 -9.38 -11.23
C SER A 136 -7.03 -8.97 -10.24
N SER A 137 -6.41 -7.80 -10.42
CA SER A 137 -5.40 -7.31 -9.48
C SER A 137 -5.98 -7.07 -8.07
N PHE A 138 -7.26 -6.72 -7.97
CA PHE A 138 -7.94 -6.63 -6.67
C PHE A 138 -8.20 -7.99 -6.03
N LYS A 139 -8.47 -9.02 -6.85
CA LYS A 139 -8.55 -10.39 -6.33
C LYS A 139 -7.22 -10.84 -5.75
N VAL A 140 -6.10 -10.48 -6.37
CA VAL A 140 -4.77 -10.77 -5.80
C VAL A 140 -4.66 -10.22 -4.38
N PHE A 141 -5.08 -8.97 -4.15
CA PHE A 141 -5.06 -8.38 -2.82
C PHE A 141 -6.07 -9.05 -1.86
N ASP A 142 -7.24 -9.45 -2.33
CA ASP A 142 -8.18 -10.24 -1.51
C ASP A 142 -7.53 -11.55 -1.05
N ASP A 143 -6.80 -12.22 -1.95
CA ASP A 143 -6.13 -13.47 -1.64
C ASP A 143 -4.93 -13.26 -0.71
N LEU A 144 -4.12 -12.21 -0.93
CA LEU A 144 -3.01 -11.81 -0.04
C LEU A 144 -3.49 -11.47 1.37
N LEU A 145 -4.54 -10.66 1.48
CA LEU A 145 -5.14 -10.33 2.78
C LEU A 145 -5.73 -11.57 3.46
N SER A 146 -6.36 -12.48 2.69
CA SER A 146 -6.88 -13.75 3.20
C SER A 146 -5.76 -14.66 3.68
N PHE A 147 -4.63 -14.69 2.99
CA PHE A 147 -3.45 -15.47 3.36
C PHE A 147 -2.89 -15.02 4.71
N VAL A 148 -2.69 -13.71 4.91
CA VAL A 148 -2.16 -13.19 6.17
C VAL A 148 -3.19 -13.16 7.30
N ALA A 149 -4.48 -13.09 7.00
CA ALA A 149 -5.54 -13.17 8.00
C ALA A 149 -5.84 -14.60 8.50
N ASN A 150 -5.13 -15.61 8.00
CA ASN A 150 -5.26 -16.99 8.48
C ASN A 150 -4.71 -17.11 9.91
N ARG A 151 -5.61 -17.19 10.89
CA ARG A 151 -5.28 -17.25 12.33
C ARG A 151 -4.47 -18.47 12.75
N SER A 152 -4.58 -19.60 12.05
CA SER A 152 -3.75 -20.77 12.31
C SER A 152 -2.28 -20.50 11.98
N ARG A 153 -2.03 -19.64 11.01
CA ARG A 153 -0.69 -19.26 10.53
C ARG A 153 -0.16 -17.98 11.20
N PHE A 154 -1.05 -17.02 11.43
CA PHE A 154 -0.76 -15.69 12.00
C PHE A 154 -1.59 -15.44 13.28
N PRO A 155 -1.42 -16.24 14.35
CA PRO A 155 -2.26 -16.12 15.55
C PRO A 155 -2.10 -14.79 16.27
N ALA A 156 -0.91 -14.17 16.23
CA ALA A 156 -0.63 -12.90 16.91
C ALA A 156 -0.88 -11.65 16.06
N LEU A 157 -1.32 -11.79 14.79
CA LEU A 157 -1.52 -10.65 13.90
C LEU A 157 -2.63 -9.74 14.41
N ALA A 158 -2.30 -8.47 14.64
CA ALA A 158 -3.24 -7.45 15.11
C ALA A 158 -3.46 -6.33 14.08
N HIS A 159 -2.49 -6.04 13.22
CA HIS A 159 -2.54 -4.89 12.33
C HIS A 159 -2.11 -5.26 10.91
N ILE A 160 -2.90 -4.83 9.93
CA ILE A 160 -2.53 -4.84 8.51
C ILE A 160 -2.58 -3.40 8.01
N VAL A 161 -1.51 -2.98 7.32
CA VAL A 161 -1.45 -1.70 6.63
C VAL A 161 -1.20 -1.96 5.15
N VAL A 162 -2.00 -1.34 4.29
CA VAL A 162 -1.82 -1.33 2.84
C VAL A 162 -1.47 0.09 2.43
N VAL A 163 -0.23 0.31 2.03
CA VAL A 163 0.25 1.62 1.58
C VAL A 163 0.64 1.56 0.11
N GLY A 164 0.33 2.61 -0.64
CA GLY A 164 0.75 2.76 -2.03
C GLY A 164 1.08 4.21 -2.37
N HIS A 165 2.06 4.41 -3.24
CA HIS A 165 2.47 5.71 -3.74
C HIS A 165 2.25 5.79 -5.26
N SER A 166 1.91 6.97 -5.77
CA SER A 166 1.64 7.19 -7.19
C SER A 166 0.49 6.29 -7.69
N ASP A 167 0.66 5.50 -8.76
CA ASP A 167 -0.34 4.53 -9.22
C ASP A 167 -0.61 3.43 -8.20
N GLY A 168 0.36 3.10 -7.32
CA GLY A 168 0.11 2.29 -6.13
C GLY A 168 -0.87 2.95 -5.16
N GLY A 169 -0.81 4.28 -5.01
CA GLY A 169 -1.78 5.05 -4.24
C GLY A 169 -3.18 5.01 -4.88
N ALA A 170 -3.26 5.14 -6.20
CA ALA A 170 -4.50 5.00 -6.95
C ALA A 170 -5.09 3.58 -6.81
N PHE A 171 -4.25 2.55 -6.87
CA PHE A 171 -4.64 1.17 -6.59
C PHE A 171 -5.23 1.03 -5.19
N VAL A 172 -4.52 1.51 -4.16
CA VAL A 172 -4.95 1.39 -2.76
C VAL A 172 -6.27 2.12 -2.52
N GLN A 173 -6.46 3.32 -3.09
CA GLN A 173 -7.71 4.08 -2.96
C GLN A 173 -8.90 3.31 -3.58
N ARG A 174 -8.76 2.83 -4.82
CA ARG A 174 -9.81 2.08 -5.52
C ARG A 174 -10.08 0.75 -4.84
N TYR A 175 -9.04 0.03 -4.44
CA TYR A 175 -9.17 -1.20 -3.68
C TYR A 175 -9.86 -0.96 -2.34
N ALA A 176 -9.47 0.08 -1.60
CA ALA A 176 -10.14 0.48 -0.38
C ALA A 176 -11.62 0.80 -0.62
N ALA A 177 -11.99 1.42 -1.73
CA ALA A 177 -13.39 1.70 -2.05
C ALA A 177 -14.21 0.44 -2.41
N LEU A 178 -13.61 -0.52 -3.12
CA LEU A 178 -14.34 -1.58 -3.81
C LEU A 178 -14.24 -2.96 -3.16
N ASN A 179 -13.18 -3.27 -2.37
CA ASN A 179 -12.98 -4.62 -1.85
C ASN A 179 -14.12 -5.09 -0.93
N LYS A 180 -14.35 -6.40 -0.94
CA LYS A 180 -15.44 -7.05 -0.20
C LYS A 180 -14.99 -7.71 1.11
N ILE A 181 -13.65 -7.87 1.28
CA ILE A 181 -13.13 -8.65 2.40
C ILE A 181 -12.85 -7.83 3.67
N HIS A 182 -12.88 -6.51 3.59
CA HIS A 182 -12.56 -5.61 4.71
C HIS A 182 -13.29 -5.99 6.01
N LYS A 183 -14.62 -6.15 5.95
CA LYS A 183 -15.42 -6.53 7.13
C LYS A 183 -14.99 -7.89 7.70
N ARG A 184 -14.64 -8.87 6.85
CA ARG A 184 -14.17 -10.19 7.28
C ARG A 184 -12.84 -10.09 8.02
N ILE A 185 -11.93 -9.23 7.57
CA ILE A 185 -10.64 -8.98 8.25
C ILE A 185 -10.89 -8.37 9.62
N LEU A 186 -11.72 -7.32 9.72
CA LEU A 186 -12.07 -6.70 11.00
C LEU A 186 -12.76 -7.72 11.95
N SER A 187 -13.68 -8.54 11.45
CA SER A 187 -14.36 -9.56 12.26
C SER A 187 -13.42 -10.64 12.79
N SER A 188 -12.23 -10.80 12.20
CA SER A 188 -11.19 -11.67 12.75
C SER A 188 -10.33 -11.00 13.82
N GLY A 189 -10.67 -9.78 14.27
CA GLY A 189 -9.92 -9.01 15.27
C GLY A 189 -8.61 -8.43 14.73
N ILE A 190 -8.54 -8.12 13.43
CA ILE A 190 -7.37 -7.51 12.80
C ILE A 190 -7.76 -6.13 12.30
N ASP A 191 -7.04 -5.11 12.72
CA ASP A 191 -7.20 -3.76 12.16
C ASP A 191 -6.64 -3.71 10.74
N LEU A 192 -7.37 -3.05 9.85
CA LEU A 192 -6.97 -2.88 8.44
C LEU A 192 -7.01 -1.40 8.07
N ARG A 193 -5.83 -0.86 7.76
CA ARG A 193 -5.64 0.55 7.36
C ARG A 193 -5.16 0.65 5.92
N TYR A 194 -5.58 1.71 5.24
CA TYR A 194 -5.15 2.08 3.90
C TYR A 194 -4.44 3.43 3.92
N VAL A 195 -3.27 3.52 3.27
CA VAL A 195 -2.50 4.76 3.14
C VAL A 195 -2.31 5.06 1.66
N VAL A 196 -2.87 6.17 1.22
CA VAL A 196 -2.91 6.61 -0.18
C VAL A 196 -1.98 7.80 -0.34
N ALA A 197 -0.83 7.59 -0.97
CA ALA A 197 0.18 8.62 -1.11
C ALA A 197 0.30 9.11 -2.57
N ASN A 198 0.26 10.42 -2.78
CA ASN A 198 0.48 11.11 -4.07
C ASN A 198 -0.21 10.44 -5.26
N SER A 199 -1.48 10.04 -5.10
CA SER A 199 -2.26 9.38 -6.15
C SER A 199 -2.43 10.29 -7.38
N PRO A 200 -2.27 9.77 -8.61
CA PRO A 200 -2.46 10.57 -9.83
C PRO A 200 -3.94 10.84 -10.15
N SER A 201 -4.86 10.03 -9.61
CA SER A 201 -6.31 10.21 -9.74
C SER A 201 -7.07 9.37 -8.73
N TYR A 202 -8.34 9.68 -8.51
CA TYR A 202 -9.21 9.08 -7.52
C TYR A 202 -10.50 8.57 -8.17
N LEU A 203 -11.15 7.59 -7.52
CA LEU A 203 -12.49 7.12 -7.89
C LEU A 203 -13.55 8.03 -7.25
N TYR A 204 -14.26 8.79 -8.05
CA TYR A 204 -15.42 9.58 -7.64
C TYR A 204 -16.70 8.74 -7.67
N PHE A 205 -17.60 8.98 -6.73
CA PHE A 205 -18.83 8.20 -6.55
C PHE A 205 -20.06 8.88 -7.18
N THR A 206 -19.91 10.10 -7.69
CA THR A 206 -20.94 10.90 -8.39
C THR A 206 -20.37 11.48 -9.68
N HIS A 207 -21.22 12.13 -10.46
CA HIS A 207 -20.83 12.87 -11.66
C HIS A 207 -20.27 14.28 -11.36
N GLU A 208 -20.20 14.64 -10.08
CA GLU A 208 -19.67 15.94 -9.67
C GLU A 208 -18.14 15.94 -9.68
N ARG A 209 -17.58 17.09 -10.03
CA ARG A 209 -16.12 17.35 -9.99
C ARG A 209 -15.87 18.71 -9.34
N PRO A 210 -14.66 18.97 -8.87
CA PRO A 210 -14.34 20.25 -8.24
C PRO A 210 -14.55 21.42 -9.22
N ASN A 211 -15.24 22.44 -8.73
CA ASN A 211 -15.40 23.73 -9.38
C ASN A 211 -15.10 24.82 -8.34
N GLY A 212 -13.84 25.26 -8.31
CA GLY A 212 -13.33 26.09 -7.22
C GLY A 212 -13.40 25.38 -5.87
N HIS A 213 -14.19 25.92 -4.93
CA HIS A 213 -14.39 25.33 -3.60
C HIS A 213 -15.63 24.44 -3.52
N THR A 214 -16.46 24.40 -4.56
CA THR A 214 -17.69 23.61 -4.64
C THR A 214 -17.53 22.38 -5.53
N PHE A 215 -18.59 21.57 -5.63
CA PHE A 215 -18.68 20.44 -6.54
C PHE A 215 -19.92 20.60 -7.41
N THR A 216 -19.73 20.43 -8.71
CA THR A 216 -20.81 20.55 -9.68
C THR A 216 -20.73 19.45 -10.73
N TYR A 217 -21.81 19.23 -11.42
CA TYR A 217 -21.84 18.36 -12.58
C TYR A 217 -20.79 18.83 -13.59
N PHE A 218 -19.84 17.95 -13.91
CA PHE A 218 -18.75 18.32 -14.82
C PHE A 218 -19.27 18.29 -16.27
N SER A 219 -19.04 19.38 -16.99
CA SER A 219 -19.36 19.48 -18.41
C SER A 219 -18.16 20.11 -19.13
N ALA A 220 -17.48 19.30 -19.93
CA ALA A 220 -16.44 19.79 -20.84
C ALA A 220 -16.61 19.12 -22.21
N ALA A 221 -16.59 19.92 -23.26
CA ALA A 221 -16.60 19.42 -24.64
C ALA A 221 -15.43 18.45 -24.85
N GLY A 222 -15.72 17.27 -25.38
CA GLY A 222 -14.70 16.25 -25.67
C GLY A 222 -14.27 15.37 -24.50
N CYS A 223 -14.84 15.53 -23.29
CA CYS A 223 -14.53 14.69 -22.12
C CYS A 223 -15.72 13.87 -21.64
N HIS A 224 -16.35 13.13 -22.52
CA HIS A 224 -17.56 12.34 -22.21
C HIS A 224 -17.30 11.17 -21.26
N SER A 225 -16.06 10.67 -21.20
CA SER A 225 -15.66 9.53 -20.36
C SER A 225 -15.16 9.94 -18.97
N TYR A 226 -15.31 11.19 -18.55
CA TYR A 226 -14.74 11.69 -17.30
C TYR A 226 -15.24 10.93 -16.06
N ASN A 227 -16.43 10.37 -16.10
CA ASN A 227 -17.01 9.58 -15.00
C ASN A 227 -16.95 8.07 -15.23
N GLU A 228 -16.38 7.61 -16.34
CA GLU A 228 -16.14 6.20 -16.54
C GLU A 228 -15.07 5.70 -15.56
N TYR A 229 -15.21 4.43 -15.17
CA TYR A 229 -14.20 3.77 -14.35
C TYR A 229 -12.84 3.82 -15.11
N ARG A 230 -11.84 4.20 -14.49
CA ARG A 230 -11.34 4.26 -13.10
C ARG A 230 -11.51 5.63 -12.39
N TYR A 231 -12.08 6.64 -13.04
CA TYR A 231 -12.19 8.01 -12.50
C TYR A 231 -13.54 8.26 -11.85
N GLY A 232 -14.53 7.49 -12.20
CA GLY A 232 -15.89 7.53 -11.66
C GLY A 232 -16.54 6.16 -11.72
N ILE A 233 -17.85 6.12 -11.53
CA ILE A 233 -18.61 4.87 -11.35
C ILE A 233 -19.27 4.33 -12.62
N ASP A 234 -19.26 5.09 -13.71
CA ASP A 234 -19.86 4.62 -14.96
C ASP A 234 -19.00 3.48 -15.53
N LYS A 235 -19.64 2.46 -16.07
CA LYS A 235 -18.95 1.26 -16.58
C LYS A 235 -17.97 0.63 -15.56
N ILE A 236 -18.34 0.67 -14.28
CA ILE A 236 -17.50 0.13 -13.20
C ILE A 236 -17.21 -1.36 -13.42
N ILE A 237 -16.01 -1.81 -13.02
CA ILE A 237 -15.57 -3.20 -13.20
C ILE A 237 -16.47 -4.20 -12.46
N PRO A 238 -16.61 -5.44 -12.99
CA PRO A 238 -17.45 -6.48 -12.36
C PRO A 238 -17.07 -6.80 -10.92
N TYR A 239 -15.81 -6.61 -10.55
CA TYR A 239 -15.32 -6.81 -9.18
C TYR A 239 -16.09 -5.96 -8.14
N ALA A 240 -16.50 -4.73 -8.50
CA ALA A 240 -17.27 -3.86 -7.61
C ALA A 240 -18.62 -4.44 -7.23
N GLY A 241 -19.22 -5.30 -8.09
CA GLY A 241 -20.58 -5.81 -7.95
C GLY A 241 -21.63 -4.76 -8.35
N LYS A 242 -22.90 -5.08 -8.10
CA LYS A 242 -24.01 -4.18 -8.40
C LYS A 242 -24.28 -3.25 -7.21
N HIS A 243 -23.63 -2.09 -7.19
CA HIS A 243 -23.81 -1.07 -6.15
C HIS A 243 -23.96 0.32 -6.78
N THR A 244 -24.77 1.17 -6.15
CA THR A 244 -24.81 2.61 -6.50
C THR A 244 -23.56 3.32 -5.97
N GLY A 245 -23.25 4.50 -6.51
CA GLY A 245 -22.16 5.34 -6.01
C GLY A 245 -22.32 5.66 -4.52
N GLN A 246 -23.54 5.97 -4.08
CA GLN A 246 -23.83 6.20 -2.67
C GLN A 246 -23.52 4.98 -1.79
N GLN A 247 -23.92 3.77 -2.21
CA GLN A 247 -23.62 2.54 -1.47
C GLN A 247 -22.11 2.26 -1.39
N LEU A 248 -21.38 2.53 -2.46
CA LEU A 248 -19.92 2.40 -2.49
C LEU A 248 -19.27 3.43 -1.56
N PHE A 249 -19.73 4.69 -1.60
CA PHE A 249 -19.21 5.74 -0.72
C PHE A 249 -19.46 5.43 0.75
N MET A 250 -20.68 5.03 1.15
CA MET A 250 -20.97 4.67 2.54
C MET A 250 -20.07 3.54 3.06
N ARG A 251 -19.78 2.53 2.22
CA ARG A 251 -18.84 1.47 2.58
C ARG A 251 -17.41 1.99 2.73
N TYR A 252 -17.01 2.91 1.87
CA TYR A 252 -15.68 3.49 1.86
C TYR A 252 -15.47 4.42 3.06
N ALA A 253 -16.42 5.25 3.36
CA ALA A 253 -16.38 6.22 4.47
C ALA A 253 -16.12 5.56 5.85
N ASP A 254 -16.53 4.31 6.04
CA ASP A 254 -16.32 3.53 7.27
C ASP A 254 -14.91 2.90 7.37
N ARG A 255 -14.07 3.02 6.35
CA ARG A 255 -12.70 2.45 6.35
C ARG A 255 -11.68 3.40 6.94
N ASP A 256 -10.63 2.85 7.59
CA ASP A 256 -9.50 3.66 8.04
C ASP A 256 -8.60 3.98 6.83
N VAL A 257 -8.82 5.16 6.24
CA VAL A 257 -8.06 5.65 5.08
C VAL A 257 -7.31 6.92 5.46
N THR A 258 -6.03 6.97 5.08
CA THR A 258 -5.22 8.17 5.26
C THR A 258 -4.60 8.58 3.93
N TYR A 259 -4.79 9.84 3.55
CA TYR A 259 -4.17 10.47 2.38
C TYR A 259 -2.90 11.19 2.79
N LEU A 260 -1.81 10.94 2.07
CA LEU A 260 -0.55 11.65 2.20
C LEU A 260 -0.28 12.41 0.89
N LEU A 261 -0.27 13.72 0.97
CA LEU A 261 -0.13 14.61 -0.19
C LEU A 261 1.17 15.40 -0.07
N GLY A 262 2.12 15.19 -0.97
CA GLY A 262 3.35 15.98 -1.01
C GLY A 262 3.07 17.43 -1.41
N SER A 263 3.50 18.40 -0.59
CA SER A 263 3.23 19.83 -0.85
C SER A 263 3.87 20.35 -2.13
N ASP A 264 4.93 19.68 -2.58
CA ASP A 264 5.66 20.00 -3.81
C ASP A 264 5.34 19.08 -4.99
N ASP A 265 4.39 18.13 -4.86
CA ASP A 265 3.85 17.32 -5.96
C ASP A 265 2.82 18.12 -6.79
N LYS A 266 3.22 19.31 -7.21
CA LYS A 266 2.37 20.32 -7.86
C LYS A 266 2.76 20.64 -9.30
N ASP A 267 3.75 19.93 -9.87
CA ASP A 267 4.16 20.11 -11.26
C ASP A 267 3.07 19.60 -12.22
N PRO A 268 2.42 20.49 -12.99
CA PRO A 268 1.41 20.11 -13.97
C PRO A 268 2.01 19.43 -15.20
N ASN A 269 3.33 19.48 -15.39
CA ASN A 269 4.05 18.92 -16.53
C ASN A 269 4.87 17.68 -16.17
N HIS A 270 4.73 17.17 -14.96
CA HIS A 270 5.44 15.98 -14.55
C HIS A 270 5.18 14.82 -15.52
N ARG A 271 6.25 14.17 -16.02
CA ARG A 271 6.20 13.16 -17.11
C ARG A 271 5.29 11.96 -16.84
N LEU A 272 5.07 11.60 -15.54
CA LEU A 272 4.21 10.49 -15.10
C LEU A 272 2.85 10.99 -14.58
N LEU A 273 2.48 12.24 -14.79
CA LEU A 273 1.17 12.74 -14.43
C LEU A 273 0.12 12.23 -15.43
N ASP A 274 -0.98 11.68 -14.95
CA ASP A 274 -2.13 11.34 -15.79
C ASP A 274 -2.74 12.62 -16.39
N LYS A 275 -2.63 12.76 -17.70
CA LYS A 275 -3.06 13.93 -18.50
C LYS A 275 -4.38 13.67 -19.22
N SER A 276 -5.06 12.54 -18.96
CA SER A 276 -6.38 12.33 -19.50
C SER A 276 -7.36 13.41 -19.04
N CYS A 277 -8.32 13.78 -19.87
CA CYS A 277 -9.32 14.76 -19.48
C CYS A 277 -10.08 14.36 -18.21
N SER A 278 -10.28 13.08 -17.99
CA SER A 278 -10.93 12.53 -16.80
C SER A 278 -10.12 12.76 -15.52
N ALA A 279 -8.78 12.68 -15.60
CA ALA A 279 -7.89 13.02 -14.49
C ALA A 279 -7.79 14.54 -14.29
N GLU A 280 -7.73 15.32 -15.36
CA GLU A 280 -7.68 16.78 -15.30
C GLU A 280 -8.97 17.39 -14.76
N ALA A 281 -10.13 16.75 -14.98
CA ALA A 281 -11.38 17.10 -14.33
C ALA A 281 -11.32 17.04 -12.79
N GLN A 282 -10.34 16.34 -12.21
CA GLN A 282 -10.11 16.27 -10.77
C GLN A 282 -9.14 17.37 -10.27
N GLY A 283 -8.35 17.97 -11.17
CA GLY A 283 -7.37 19.01 -10.88
C GLY A 283 -6.11 18.92 -11.75
N GLY A 284 -5.39 20.01 -11.94
CA GLY A 284 -4.26 20.09 -12.86
C GLY A 284 -2.95 19.46 -12.36
N ASN A 285 -2.86 18.98 -11.13
CA ASN A 285 -1.71 18.26 -10.59
C ASN A 285 -2.14 17.36 -9.40
N ARG A 286 -1.23 16.48 -8.93
CA ARG A 286 -1.56 15.48 -7.90
C ARG A 286 -1.98 16.11 -6.57
N LEU A 287 -1.29 17.14 -6.10
CA LEU A 287 -1.66 17.84 -4.87
C LEU A 287 -3.07 18.42 -4.97
N LYS A 288 -3.39 19.15 -6.05
CA LYS A 288 -4.74 19.70 -6.27
C LYS A 288 -5.81 18.62 -6.33
N ARG A 289 -5.52 17.49 -7.01
CA ARG A 289 -6.46 16.35 -7.08
C ARG A 289 -6.71 15.75 -5.70
N GLY A 290 -5.67 15.55 -4.90
CA GLY A 290 -5.80 15.00 -3.56
C GLY A 290 -6.56 15.92 -2.61
N LEU A 291 -6.24 17.22 -2.59
CA LEU A 291 -6.96 18.21 -1.78
C LEU A 291 -8.43 18.32 -2.19
N ALA A 292 -8.70 18.32 -3.51
CA ALA A 292 -10.07 18.34 -4.01
C ALA A 292 -10.83 17.06 -3.62
N TYR A 293 -10.18 15.90 -3.68
CA TYR A 293 -10.81 14.62 -3.36
C TYR A 293 -11.17 14.52 -1.87
N ILE A 294 -10.31 14.96 -0.95
CA ILE A 294 -10.63 14.98 0.48
C ILE A 294 -11.82 15.92 0.74
N ARG A 295 -11.87 17.12 0.11
CA ARG A 295 -13.06 18.00 0.19
C ARG A 295 -14.31 17.34 -0.37
N TYR A 296 -14.18 16.60 -1.48
CA TYR A 296 -15.28 15.87 -2.07
C TYR A 296 -15.91 14.84 -1.11
N GLU A 297 -15.09 14.11 -0.39
CA GLU A 297 -15.59 13.16 0.61
C GLU A 297 -16.37 13.86 1.73
N HIS A 298 -15.89 15.02 2.19
CA HIS A 298 -16.61 15.85 3.16
C HIS A 298 -17.91 16.39 2.59
N HIS A 299 -17.91 16.82 1.30
CA HIS A 299 -19.12 17.23 0.61
C HIS A 299 -20.15 16.11 0.53
N LEU A 300 -19.75 14.89 0.17
CA LEU A 300 -20.65 13.74 0.12
C LEU A 300 -21.14 13.30 1.49
N ALA A 301 -20.33 13.48 2.52
CA ALA A 301 -20.72 13.11 3.89
C ALA A 301 -21.77 14.07 4.47
N ASP A 302 -21.79 15.33 4.03
CA ASP A 302 -22.77 16.38 4.40
C ASP A 302 -23.08 16.41 5.91
N ASN A 303 -22.05 16.25 6.75
CA ASN A 303 -22.15 16.11 8.22
C ASN A 303 -23.04 14.95 8.73
N GLN A 304 -23.60 14.14 7.85
CA GLN A 304 -24.49 13.01 8.19
C GLN A 304 -23.72 11.70 8.29
N ILE A 305 -22.60 11.59 7.56
CA ILE A 305 -21.77 10.39 7.53
C ILE A 305 -20.44 10.68 8.26
N LYS A 306 -20.16 9.90 9.30
CA LYS A 306 -18.87 10.01 10.00
C LYS A 306 -17.76 9.40 9.13
N LEU A 307 -16.87 10.24 8.58
CA LEU A 307 -15.69 9.78 7.87
C LEU A 307 -14.62 9.29 8.85
N LYS A 308 -14.07 8.13 8.61
CA LYS A 308 -12.84 7.63 9.27
C LYS A 308 -11.57 8.03 8.52
N HIS A 309 -11.71 8.87 7.51
CA HIS A 309 -10.63 9.31 6.64
C HIS A 309 -9.86 10.48 7.26
N ARG A 310 -8.58 10.55 6.94
CA ARG A 310 -7.67 11.61 7.36
C ARG A 310 -6.79 12.03 6.20
N GLY A 311 -6.40 13.30 6.17
CA GLY A 311 -5.47 13.84 5.18
C GLY A 311 -4.31 14.55 5.86
N TYR A 312 -3.13 14.39 5.29
CA TYR A 312 -1.93 15.13 5.68
C TYR A 312 -1.23 15.67 4.44
N GLU A 313 -0.82 16.91 4.52
CA GLU A 313 0.13 17.51 3.60
C GLU A 313 1.54 17.29 4.14
N VAL A 314 2.39 16.63 3.34
CA VAL A 314 3.79 16.34 3.70
C VAL A 314 4.67 17.44 3.15
N ILE A 315 5.16 18.30 4.02
CA ILE A 315 5.79 19.57 3.67
C ILE A 315 7.15 19.35 3.01
N GLY A 316 7.35 19.99 1.84
CA GLY A 316 8.59 19.95 1.07
C GLY A 316 8.79 18.68 0.24
N VAL A 317 7.83 17.74 0.29
CA VAL A 317 7.93 16.50 -0.48
C VAL A 317 7.26 16.64 -1.86
N GLY A 318 8.00 16.26 -2.89
CA GLY A 318 7.52 16.16 -4.26
C GLY A 318 6.94 14.77 -4.58
N HIS A 319 7.21 14.30 -5.82
CA HIS A 319 6.76 12.97 -6.27
C HIS A 319 7.82 11.88 -6.02
N SER A 320 8.41 11.85 -4.82
CA SER A 320 9.36 10.82 -4.37
C SER A 320 8.68 9.88 -3.36
N TYR A 321 8.74 8.56 -3.63
CA TYR A 321 8.23 7.58 -2.68
C TYR A 321 9.14 7.44 -1.46
N GLU A 322 10.46 7.63 -1.62
CA GLU A 322 11.43 7.56 -0.54
C GLU A 322 11.17 8.65 0.49
N GLU A 323 11.05 9.90 0.05
CA GLU A 323 10.78 11.03 0.94
C GLU A 323 9.38 10.92 1.57
N MET A 324 8.40 10.48 0.79
CA MET A 324 7.02 10.31 1.25
C MET A 324 6.93 9.25 2.35
N LEU A 325 7.50 8.06 2.14
CA LEU A 325 7.46 6.98 3.11
C LEU A 325 8.32 7.27 4.35
N ALA A 326 9.39 8.07 4.20
CA ALA A 326 10.24 8.49 5.31
C ALA A 326 9.66 9.66 6.13
N SER A 327 8.54 10.25 5.72
CA SER A 327 7.90 11.34 6.46
C SER A 327 7.42 10.89 7.85
N LYS A 328 7.36 11.82 8.80
CA LYS A 328 7.00 11.53 10.20
C LYS A 328 5.65 10.82 10.32
N CYS A 329 4.64 11.34 9.64
CA CYS A 329 3.31 10.73 9.67
C CYS A 329 3.26 9.38 8.95
N ALA A 330 3.97 9.21 7.82
CA ALA A 330 3.99 7.94 7.11
C ALA A 330 4.59 6.83 7.98
N ILE A 331 5.71 7.08 8.64
CA ILE A 331 6.34 6.13 9.56
C ILE A 331 5.39 5.72 10.67
N SER A 332 4.73 6.69 11.31
CA SER A 332 3.75 6.42 12.38
C SER A 332 2.57 5.59 11.86
N LEU A 333 2.01 5.96 10.71
CA LEU A 333 0.86 5.28 10.12
C LEU A 333 1.18 3.86 9.65
N ILE A 334 2.34 3.65 9.03
CA ILE A 334 2.73 2.39 8.41
C ILE A 334 3.25 1.41 9.48
N PHE A 335 4.16 1.86 10.32
CA PHE A 335 4.84 0.98 11.26
C PHE A 335 4.28 1.05 12.68
N GLY A 336 3.40 2.01 12.99
CA GLY A 336 2.83 2.19 14.32
C GLY A 336 3.84 2.69 15.36
N VAL A 337 4.92 3.30 14.89
CA VAL A 337 5.93 3.93 15.75
C VAL A 337 5.45 5.33 16.09
N PRO A 338 5.47 5.76 17.35
CA PRO A 338 5.10 7.13 17.72
C PRO A 338 5.95 8.17 16.98
N GLU A 339 5.35 9.33 16.67
CA GLU A 339 6.08 10.47 16.13
C GLU A 339 7.01 11.02 17.22
N GLU A 340 8.27 10.63 17.22
CA GLU A 340 9.26 11.21 18.11
C GLU A 340 9.71 12.59 17.60
N LYS A 341 10.06 13.49 18.55
CA LYS A 341 10.44 14.87 18.21
C LYS A 341 11.71 14.97 17.35
N ASP A 342 12.57 13.96 17.37
CA ASP A 342 13.91 13.97 16.73
C ASP A 342 14.01 13.24 15.39
N HIS A 343 12.89 12.88 14.73
CA HIS A 343 12.99 12.22 13.43
C HIS A 343 13.33 13.21 12.31
N SER A 344 14.31 12.87 11.51
CA SER A 344 14.78 13.64 10.34
C SER A 344 13.81 13.65 9.14
N GLY A 345 12.61 13.05 9.25
CA GLY A 345 11.64 12.99 8.16
C GLY A 345 10.84 14.28 7.99
N ALA A 346 10.27 14.48 6.81
CA ALA A 346 9.43 15.61 6.48
C ALA A 346 8.24 15.76 7.46
N VAL A 347 7.91 17.00 7.79
CA VAL A 347 6.81 17.34 8.70
C VAL A 347 5.46 17.16 8.00
N CYS A 348 4.47 16.69 8.74
CA CYS A 348 3.13 16.51 8.25
C CYS A 348 2.17 17.52 8.86
N LYS A 349 1.42 18.22 8.01
CA LYS A 349 0.35 19.12 8.42
C LYS A 349 -1.00 18.45 8.18
N LYS A 350 -1.80 18.30 9.23
CA LYS A 350 -3.15 17.73 9.07
C LYS A 350 -4.00 18.66 8.20
N ILE A 351 -4.70 18.08 7.23
CA ILE A 351 -5.66 18.77 6.37
C ILE A 351 -6.98 18.83 7.13
N SER A 352 -7.53 20.04 7.28
CA SER A 352 -8.87 20.29 7.86
C SER A 352 -9.64 21.22 6.93
N PHE A 353 -10.94 21.02 6.80
CA PHE A 353 -11.87 21.82 6.00
C PHE A 353 -13.01 22.31 6.88
#